data_9da790bf98f277dc78130063478d338b
#
_entry.id   9da790bf98f277dc78130063478d338b
#
_cell.length_a   1.000
_cell.length_b   1.000
_cell.length_c   1.000
_cell.angle_alpha   90.00
_cell.angle_beta   90.00
_cell.angle_gamma   90.00
#
_symmetry.space_group_name_H-M   'P 1'
#
loop_
_entity.id
_entity.type
_entity.pdbx_description
1 polymer ?
#
loop_
_entity_poly.entity_id
_entity_poly.type
_entity_poly.pdbx_seq_one_letter_code
_entity_poly.pdbx_strand_id
1 'polypeptide(L)'
;MPEDDKPNHDGSAEAAMDRRRFVKVGATSLGIAGLGACVFGFRYLSPNVLYEPSPIVNVGRPERYTVGSVTLDPRFGVFVVRAAEGFYALSAVCTHLGCLSTWKADAGVIACPCHGSTFRRDGTTIAGPAPAPLPWLKVWLGDDGYLMVDRSITLAPRSEYVQVETHG
;
A
#
# COMPACT_ATOMS: atom_id res chain seq x y z
N MET A 1 27.29 -33.09 -81.41
CA MET A 1 26.54 -33.64 -80.27
C MET A 1 26.52 -32.59 -79.20
N PRO A 2 25.37 -31.92 -78.98
CA PRO A 2 25.20 -31.09 -77.80
C PRO A 2 24.43 -31.85 -76.73
N GLU A 3 24.93 -31.83 -75.53
CA GLU A 3 24.31 -32.35 -74.30
C GLU A 3 23.15 -31.48 -73.91
N ASP A 4 22.00 -32.13 -73.72
CA ASP A 4 20.79 -31.56 -73.18
C ASP A 4 20.97 -31.20 -71.71
N ASP A 5 21.15 -29.95 -71.40
CA ASP A 5 21.06 -29.40 -70.09
C ASP A 5 19.57 -29.29 -69.66
N LYS A 6 19.13 -30.27 -68.88
CA LYS A 6 17.80 -30.30 -68.28
C LYS A 6 17.85 -29.39 -67.04
N PRO A 7 17.07 -28.34 -66.94
CA PRO A 7 16.93 -27.59 -65.70
C PRO A 7 16.24 -28.44 -64.63
N ASN A 8 16.96 -28.72 -63.55
CA ASN A 8 16.42 -29.33 -62.36
C ASN A 8 15.44 -28.37 -61.70
N HIS A 9 14.17 -28.58 -61.98
CA HIS A 9 13.09 -27.98 -61.20
C HIS A 9 12.97 -28.68 -59.86
N ASP A 10 13.80 -28.34 -58.91
CA ASP A 10 13.51 -28.56 -57.48
C ASP A 10 12.32 -27.70 -57.10
N GLY A 11 11.15 -28.18 -57.48
CA GLY A 11 9.90 -27.68 -56.99
C GLY A 11 9.85 -27.98 -55.49
N SER A 12 10.19 -26.98 -54.72
CA SER A 12 9.74 -26.93 -53.32
C SER A 12 8.22 -27.08 -53.35
N ALA A 13 7.74 -28.32 -53.18
CA ALA A 13 6.34 -28.61 -52.95
C ALA A 13 5.94 -27.83 -51.68
N GLU A 14 5.51 -26.60 -51.81
CA GLU A 14 4.65 -25.99 -50.79
C GLU A 14 3.49 -26.94 -50.64
N ALA A 15 3.53 -27.68 -49.52
CA ALA A 15 2.50 -28.65 -49.16
C ALA A 15 1.18 -27.86 -49.01
N ALA A 16 0.45 -27.75 -50.09
CA ALA A 16 -0.88 -27.15 -50.13
C ALA A 16 -1.69 -27.85 -49.03
N MET A 17 -2.01 -27.09 -47.98
CA MET A 17 -2.72 -27.63 -46.81
C MET A 17 -4.12 -28.07 -47.27
N ASP A 18 -4.38 -29.37 -47.21
CA ASP A 18 -5.69 -29.93 -47.54
C ASP A 18 -6.79 -29.19 -46.74
N ARG A 19 -7.89 -28.86 -47.47
CA ARG A 19 -9.02 -28.11 -46.90
C ARG A 19 -9.51 -28.70 -45.58
N ARG A 20 -9.51 -30.03 -45.46
CA ARG A 20 -9.90 -30.72 -44.21
C ARG A 20 -8.91 -30.51 -43.09
N ARG A 21 -7.62 -30.43 -43.39
CA ARG A 21 -6.56 -30.16 -42.41
C ARG A 21 -6.60 -28.73 -41.95
N PHE A 22 -6.84 -27.77 -42.89
CA PHE A 22 -7.02 -26.36 -42.57
C PHE A 22 -8.19 -26.13 -41.60
N VAL A 23 -9.36 -26.75 -41.89
CA VAL A 23 -10.53 -26.62 -41.00
C VAL A 23 -10.26 -27.22 -39.61
N LYS A 24 -9.59 -28.36 -39.55
CA LYS A 24 -9.24 -29.01 -38.26
C LYS A 24 -8.28 -28.14 -37.44
N VAL A 25 -7.21 -27.66 -38.08
CA VAL A 25 -6.23 -26.76 -37.40
C VAL A 25 -6.89 -25.46 -36.93
N GLY A 26 -7.72 -24.84 -37.80
CA GLY A 26 -8.46 -23.63 -37.43
C GLY A 26 -9.43 -23.85 -36.26
N ALA A 27 -10.17 -24.96 -36.26
CA ALA A 27 -11.10 -25.29 -35.18
C ALA A 27 -10.36 -25.59 -33.85
N THR A 28 -9.23 -26.29 -33.89
CA THR A 28 -8.43 -26.55 -32.69
C THR A 28 -7.79 -25.25 -32.14
N SER A 29 -7.26 -24.41 -33.00
CA SER A 29 -6.69 -23.12 -32.61
C SER A 29 -7.74 -22.23 -31.98
N LEU A 30 -8.93 -22.15 -32.54
CA LEU A 30 -10.05 -21.38 -31.99
C LEU A 30 -10.51 -21.96 -30.64
N GLY A 31 -10.53 -23.26 -30.49
CA GLY A 31 -10.86 -23.91 -29.22
C GLY A 31 -9.84 -23.58 -28.12
N ILE A 32 -8.54 -23.67 -28.44
CA ILE A 32 -7.46 -23.29 -27.49
C ILE A 32 -7.53 -21.82 -27.12
N ALA A 33 -7.73 -20.93 -28.10
CA ALA A 33 -7.87 -19.50 -27.84
C ALA A 33 -9.10 -19.19 -26.99
N GLY A 34 -10.24 -19.85 -27.26
CA GLY A 34 -11.44 -19.70 -26.44
C GLY A 34 -11.25 -20.18 -25.00
N LEU A 35 -10.63 -21.34 -24.82
CA LEU A 35 -10.30 -21.85 -23.49
C LEU A 35 -9.35 -20.90 -22.73
N GLY A 36 -8.32 -20.40 -23.43
CA GLY A 36 -7.41 -19.40 -22.88
C GLY A 36 -8.13 -18.13 -22.43
N ALA A 37 -9.02 -17.60 -23.28
CA ALA A 37 -9.82 -16.43 -22.96
C ALA A 37 -10.75 -16.67 -21.76
N CYS A 38 -11.36 -17.85 -21.64
CA CYS A 38 -12.18 -18.21 -20.49
C CYS A 38 -11.36 -18.29 -19.20
N VAL A 39 -10.18 -18.93 -19.23
CA VAL A 39 -9.29 -19.02 -18.06
C VAL A 39 -8.80 -17.64 -17.61
N PHE A 40 -8.36 -16.81 -18.56
CA PHE A 40 -7.94 -15.44 -18.28
C PHE A 40 -9.09 -14.59 -17.74
N GLY A 41 -10.26 -14.66 -18.37
CA GLY A 41 -11.46 -13.96 -17.92
C GLY A 41 -11.87 -14.37 -16.50
N PHE A 42 -11.90 -15.68 -16.23
CA PHE A 42 -12.19 -16.19 -14.89
C PHE A 42 -11.17 -15.69 -13.85
N ARG A 43 -9.88 -15.76 -14.19
CA ARG A 43 -8.82 -15.27 -13.29
C ARG A 43 -8.88 -13.76 -13.06
N TYR A 44 -9.23 -13.00 -14.09
CA TYR A 44 -9.37 -11.54 -13.99
C TYR A 44 -10.61 -11.14 -13.16
N LEU A 45 -11.72 -11.86 -13.31
CA LEU A 45 -12.96 -11.60 -12.59
C LEU A 45 -12.97 -12.23 -11.18
N SER A 46 -12.03 -13.16 -10.88
CA SER A 46 -11.91 -13.70 -9.53
C SER A 46 -11.29 -12.63 -8.63
N PRO A 47 -12.01 -12.15 -7.60
CA PRO A 47 -11.47 -11.13 -6.71
C PRO A 47 -10.21 -11.67 -6.03
N ASN A 48 -9.09 -11.01 -6.27
CA ASN A 48 -7.87 -11.24 -5.52
C ASN A 48 -8.03 -10.56 -4.17
N VAL A 49 -8.71 -11.23 -3.23
CA VAL A 49 -8.90 -10.73 -1.87
C VAL A 49 -7.53 -10.75 -1.21
N LEU A 50 -6.81 -9.63 -1.35
CA LEU A 50 -5.65 -9.37 -0.52
C LEU A 50 -6.17 -9.28 0.92
N TYR A 51 -5.63 -10.10 1.79
CA TYR A 51 -5.88 -9.98 3.23
C TYR A 51 -5.29 -8.63 3.67
N GLU A 52 -6.12 -7.62 3.73
CA GLU A 52 -5.70 -6.33 4.28
C GLU A 52 -5.42 -6.53 5.77
N PRO A 53 -4.20 -6.18 6.23
CA PRO A 53 -3.90 -6.26 7.65
C PRO A 53 -4.87 -5.35 8.42
N SER A 54 -5.27 -5.79 9.61
CA SER A 54 -6.21 -5.03 10.46
C SER A 54 -5.79 -3.56 10.54
N PRO A 55 -6.70 -2.61 10.35
CA PRO A 55 -6.43 -1.20 10.58
C PRO A 55 -6.15 -0.89 12.05
N ILE A 56 -6.59 -1.76 12.95
CA ILE A 56 -6.35 -1.65 14.40
C ILE A 56 -5.01 -2.27 14.71
N VAL A 57 -4.12 -1.49 15.31
CA VAL A 57 -2.76 -1.89 15.63
C VAL A 57 -2.44 -1.66 17.11
N ASN A 58 -1.64 -2.58 17.67
CA ASN A 58 -1.11 -2.48 19.02
C ASN A 58 0.22 -1.72 18.96
N VAL A 59 0.27 -0.56 19.60
CA VAL A 59 1.48 0.29 19.63
C VAL A 59 2.30 0.15 20.91
N GLY A 60 1.88 -0.71 21.83
CA GLY A 60 2.61 -1.04 23.05
C GLY A 60 1.93 -0.54 24.31
N ARG A 61 2.61 -0.73 25.45
CA ARG A 61 2.09 -0.30 26.75
C ARG A 61 2.34 1.19 26.99
N PRO A 62 1.45 1.87 27.75
CA PRO A 62 1.58 3.30 28.08
C PRO A 62 2.91 3.66 28.73
N GLU A 63 3.46 2.77 29.55
CA GLU A 63 4.69 2.98 30.33
C GLU A 63 5.95 3.16 29.44
N ARG A 64 5.87 2.72 28.18
CA ARG A 64 6.95 2.94 27.19
C ARG A 64 7.14 4.40 26.81
N TYR A 65 6.14 5.21 27.05
CA TYR A 65 6.09 6.58 26.55
C TYR A 65 6.26 7.56 27.70
N THR A 66 7.36 8.27 27.73
CA THR A 66 7.58 9.34 28.71
C THR A 66 6.72 10.56 28.38
N VAL A 67 6.26 11.28 29.40
CA VAL A 67 5.52 12.52 29.21
C VAL A 67 6.36 13.48 28.36
N GLY A 68 5.75 14.03 27.32
CA GLY A 68 6.43 14.91 26.37
C GLY A 68 7.04 14.18 25.17
N SER A 69 7.00 12.85 25.07
CA SER A 69 7.57 12.13 23.94
C SER A 69 6.69 12.17 22.69
N VAL A 70 7.35 12.08 21.53
CA VAL A 70 6.75 11.78 20.21
C VAL A 70 7.48 10.58 19.66
N THR A 71 6.80 9.46 19.56
CA THR A 71 7.39 8.18 19.15
C THR A 71 6.78 7.73 17.83
N LEU A 72 7.62 7.51 16.82
CA LEU A 72 7.22 6.91 15.56
C LEU A 72 7.23 5.38 15.66
N ASP A 73 6.11 4.74 15.33
CA ASP A 73 6.11 3.32 14.97
C ASP A 73 6.11 3.20 13.42
N PRO A 74 7.26 2.92 12.81
CA PRO A 74 7.38 2.90 11.35
C PRO A 74 6.66 1.71 10.72
N ARG A 75 6.39 0.63 11.47
CA ARG A 75 5.69 -0.56 10.97
C ARG A 75 4.25 -0.24 10.61
N PHE A 76 3.64 0.67 11.38
CA PHE A 76 2.25 1.04 11.22
C PHE A 76 2.07 2.45 10.64
N GLY A 77 3.15 3.22 10.52
CA GLY A 77 3.09 4.59 10.04
C GLY A 77 2.32 5.52 11.00
N VAL A 78 2.54 5.35 12.30
CA VAL A 78 1.81 6.08 13.36
C VAL A 78 2.80 6.77 14.30
N PHE A 79 2.52 8.02 14.64
CA PHE A 79 3.11 8.68 15.80
C PHE A 79 2.22 8.47 17.02
N VAL A 80 2.81 8.02 18.10
CA VAL A 80 2.20 8.04 19.44
C VAL A 80 2.80 9.20 20.21
N VAL A 81 1.95 10.09 20.67
CA VAL A 81 2.36 11.28 21.42
C VAL A 81 1.83 11.19 22.84
N ARG A 82 2.74 11.30 23.81
CA ARG A 82 2.39 11.40 25.24
C ARG A 82 2.38 12.88 25.63
N ALA A 83 1.20 13.45 25.78
CA ALA A 83 1.00 14.78 26.36
C ALA A 83 0.83 14.69 27.87
N ALA A 84 0.78 15.82 28.56
CA ALA A 84 0.48 15.88 29.98
C ALA A 84 -0.95 15.39 30.27
N GLU A 85 -1.87 15.70 29.35
CA GLU A 85 -3.29 15.38 29.44
C GLU A 85 -3.61 13.92 29.07
N GLY A 86 -2.68 13.21 28.44
CA GLY A 86 -2.91 11.83 27.97
C GLY A 86 -2.17 11.47 26.70
N PHE A 87 -2.71 10.51 25.97
CA PHE A 87 -2.17 10.06 24.69
C PHE A 87 -3.03 10.54 23.53
N TYR A 88 -2.39 10.79 22.42
CA TYR A 88 -3.03 10.87 21.12
C TYR A 88 -2.13 10.24 20.05
N ALA A 89 -2.71 9.86 18.92
CA ALA A 89 -2.01 9.30 17.81
C ALA A 89 -2.21 10.13 16.55
N LEU A 90 -1.15 10.23 15.73
CA LEU A 90 -1.20 10.88 14.43
C LEU A 90 -0.77 9.89 13.35
N SER A 91 -1.34 10.02 12.16
CA SER A 91 -0.77 9.38 10.98
C SER A 91 0.64 9.96 10.72
N ALA A 92 1.62 9.09 10.55
CA ALA A 92 2.96 9.51 10.14
C ALA A 92 3.07 9.68 8.62
N VAL A 93 2.00 9.38 7.89
CA VAL A 93 1.93 9.49 6.43
C VAL A 93 1.69 10.95 6.04
N CYS A 94 2.66 11.53 5.34
CA CYS A 94 2.59 12.91 4.88
C CYS A 94 1.42 13.14 3.92
N THR A 95 0.64 14.19 4.17
CA THR A 95 -0.55 14.52 3.37
C THR A 95 -0.24 15.04 1.98
N HIS A 96 1.04 15.26 1.62
CA HIS A 96 1.44 15.64 0.27
C HIS A 96 1.36 14.44 -0.70
N LEU A 97 2.24 13.45 -0.55
CA LEU A 97 2.35 12.28 -1.45
C LEU A 97 2.60 10.95 -0.68
N GLY A 98 2.19 10.86 0.56
CA GLY A 98 2.21 9.58 1.29
C GLY A 98 3.56 9.15 1.85
N CYS A 99 4.59 10.00 1.85
CA CYS A 99 5.89 9.67 2.45
C CYS A 99 5.78 9.52 3.97
N LEU A 100 6.59 8.64 4.55
CA LEU A 100 6.69 8.51 5.99
C LEU A 100 7.46 9.69 6.57
N SER A 101 6.83 10.43 7.49
CA SER A 101 7.43 11.55 8.21
C SER A 101 8.20 11.08 9.44
N THR A 102 9.13 11.88 9.94
CA THR A 102 9.96 11.58 11.11
C THR A 102 9.92 12.70 12.12
N TRP A 103 10.04 12.36 13.41
CA TRP A 103 10.18 13.34 14.48
C TRP A 103 11.61 13.87 14.55
N LYS A 104 11.78 15.18 14.56
CA LYS A 104 13.05 15.89 14.74
C LYS A 104 13.04 16.54 16.14
N ALA A 105 13.61 15.83 17.12
CA ALA A 105 13.59 16.26 18.51
C ALA A 105 14.27 17.62 18.72
N ASP A 106 15.39 17.85 18.03
CA ASP A 106 16.17 19.09 18.14
C ASP A 106 15.40 20.33 17.68
N ALA A 107 14.55 20.14 16.66
CA ALA A 107 13.72 21.21 16.10
C ALA A 107 12.29 21.25 16.69
N GLY A 108 11.88 20.20 17.41
CA GLY A 108 10.52 20.08 17.95
C GLY A 108 9.43 19.98 16.90
N VAL A 109 9.74 19.40 15.72
CA VAL A 109 8.82 19.29 14.59
C VAL A 109 8.80 17.89 13.98
N ILE A 110 7.70 17.55 13.35
CA ILE A 110 7.60 16.40 12.48
C ILE A 110 7.99 16.86 11.06
N ALA A 111 8.93 16.18 10.42
CA ALA A 111 9.45 16.54 9.10
C ALA A 111 9.27 15.39 8.11
N CYS A 112 8.79 15.73 6.91
CA CYS A 112 8.73 14.81 5.79
C CYS A 112 10.01 14.94 4.95
N PRO A 113 10.82 13.88 4.79
CA PRO A 113 12.10 13.95 4.11
C PRO A 113 11.98 14.10 2.59
N CYS A 114 10.81 13.79 2.00
CA CYS A 114 10.66 13.74 0.54
C CYS A 114 10.64 15.15 -0.09
N HIS A 115 9.83 16.06 0.44
CA HIS A 115 9.63 17.41 -0.14
C HIS A 115 9.63 18.51 0.92
N GLY A 116 10.14 18.24 2.12
CA GLY A 116 10.39 19.24 3.14
C GLY A 116 9.14 19.77 3.87
N SER A 117 7.99 19.09 3.77
CA SER A 117 6.83 19.46 4.60
C SER A 117 7.15 19.28 6.07
N THR A 118 6.79 20.28 6.89
CA THR A 118 6.99 20.27 8.33
C THR A 118 5.68 20.50 9.06
N PHE A 119 5.54 19.82 10.20
CA PHE A 119 4.32 19.87 11.01
C PHE A 119 4.69 20.08 12.47
N ARG A 120 3.80 20.73 13.19
CA ARG A 120 3.87 20.80 14.65
C ARG A 120 3.70 19.40 15.26
N ARG A 121 3.99 19.33 16.54
CA ARG A 121 3.78 18.11 17.34
C ARG A 121 2.33 17.60 17.31
N ASP A 122 1.36 18.50 17.17
CA ASP A 122 -0.07 18.20 17.07
C ASP A 122 -0.54 17.88 15.64
N GLY A 123 0.40 17.76 14.69
CA GLY A 123 0.10 17.49 13.29
C GLY A 123 -0.22 18.71 12.43
N THR A 124 -0.35 19.89 13.00
CA THR A 124 -0.63 21.13 12.24
C THR A 124 0.51 21.43 11.26
N THR A 125 0.19 21.72 10.00
CA THR A 125 1.17 22.07 8.97
C THR A 125 1.84 23.41 9.31
N ILE A 126 3.18 23.44 9.25
CA ILE A 126 3.99 24.66 9.43
C ILE A 126 4.43 25.21 8.07
N ALA A 127 4.99 24.32 7.22
CA ALA A 127 5.55 24.71 5.93
C ALA A 127 5.63 23.50 4.98
N GLY A 128 5.88 23.79 3.69
CA GLY A 128 6.04 22.79 2.64
C GLY A 128 4.76 22.55 1.86
N PRO A 129 4.81 21.60 0.89
CA PRO A 129 3.71 21.38 -0.05
C PRO A 129 2.54 20.56 0.52
N ALA A 130 2.58 20.10 1.77
CA ALA A 130 1.48 19.35 2.38
C ALA A 130 0.22 20.21 2.49
N PRO A 131 -0.91 19.82 1.85
CA PRO A 131 -2.11 20.62 1.76
C PRO A 131 -2.96 20.62 3.05
N ALA A 132 -2.71 19.66 3.96
CA ALA A 132 -3.51 19.45 5.16
C ALA A 132 -2.63 19.00 6.34
N PRO A 133 -3.10 19.19 7.58
CA PRO A 133 -2.43 18.65 8.76
C PRO A 133 -2.37 17.11 8.74
N LEU A 134 -1.48 16.54 9.54
CA LEU A 134 -1.45 15.10 9.76
C LEU A 134 -2.73 14.67 10.48
N PRO A 135 -3.42 13.61 9.98
CA PRO A 135 -4.65 13.13 10.58
C PRO A 135 -4.46 12.64 12.02
N TRP A 136 -5.37 13.01 12.89
CA TRP A 136 -5.50 12.40 14.21
C TRP A 136 -6.20 11.06 14.07
N LEU A 137 -5.67 10.04 14.74
CA LEU A 137 -6.17 8.68 14.70
C LEU A 137 -6.83 8.33 16.03
N LYS A 138 -7.87 7.51 15.98
CA LYS A 138 -8.50 7.03 17.20
C LYS A 138 -7.52 6.16 17.98
N VAL A 139 -7.34 6.48 19.26
CA VAL A 139 -6.50 5.71 20.20
C VAL A 139 -7.32 5.36 21.43
N TRP A 140 -7.08 4.21 22.03
CA TRP A 140 -7.71 3.80 23.30
C TRP A 140 -6.82 2.80 24.03
N LEU A 141 -7.12 2.58 25.30
CA LEU A 141 -6.51 1.51 26.09
C LEU A 141 -7.34 0.25 25.93
N GLY A 142 -6.72 -0.83 25.45
CA GLY A 142 -7.35 -2.14 25.38
C GLY A 142 -7.51 -2.78 26.76
N ASP A 143 -8.38 -3.76 26.87
CA ASP A 143 -8.62 -4.51 28.12
C ASP A 143 -7.37 -5.24 28.62
N ASP A 144 -6.41 -5.50 27.74
CA ASP A 144 -5.10 -6.11 28.01
C ASP A 144 -4.03 -5.09 28.47
N GLY A 145 -4.41 -3.81 28.60
CA GLY A 145 -3.52 -2.73 29.04
C GLY A 145 -2.57 -2.22 27.95
N TYR A 146 -2.81 -2.53 26.68
CA TYR A 146 -2.05 -1.99 25.57
C TYR A 146 -2.77 -0.82 24.90
N LEU A 147 -1.99 0.14 24.43
CA LEU A 147 -2.52 1.21 23.57
C LEU A 147 -2.81 0.66 22.19
N MET A 148 -4.05 0.83 21.77
CA MET A 148 -4.56 0.45 20.46
C MET A 148 -4.81 1.69 19.63
N VAL A 149 -4.48 1.64 18.35
CA VAL A 149 -4.73 2.72 17.40
C VAL A 149 -5.51 2.16 16.21
N ASP A 150 -6.61 2.83 15.87
CA ASP A 150 -7.36 2.55 14.64
C ASP A 150 -6.95 3.55 13.56
N ARG A 151 -6.27 3.06 12.53
CA ARG A 151 -5.78 3.87 11.40
C ARG A 151 -6.86 4.21 10.38
N SER A 152 -8.02 3.56 10.45
CA SER A 152 -9.16 3.82 9.57
C SER A 152 -10.04 4.97 10.06
N ILE A 153 -9.97 5.30 11.34
CA ILE A 153 -10.78 6.34 11.95
C ILE A 153 -9.93 7.60 12.16
N THR A 154 -10.29 8.66 11.44
CA THR A 154 -9.68 9.99 11.58
C THR A 154 -10.56 10.85 12.47
N LEU A 155 -9.94 11.50 13.46
CA LEU A 155 -10.58 12.41 14.41
C LEU A 155 -10.29 13.87 14.06
N ALA A 156 -11.14 14.76 14.53
CA ALA A 156 -10.83 16.18 14.52
C ALA A 156 -9.61 16.48 15.42
N PRO A 157 -8.74 17.43 15.05
CA PRO A 157 -7.58 17.78 15.87
C PRO A 157 -7.98 18.14 17.30
N ARG A 158 -7.28 17.59 18.28
CA ARG A 158 -7.48 17.80 19.72
C ARG A 158 -8.82 17.35 20.28
N SER A 159 -9.57 16.50 19.57
CA SER A 159 -10.90 16.08 20.03
C SER A 159 -10.85 15.03 21.15
N GLU A 160 -9.80 14.22 21.22
CA GLU A 160 -9.71 13.16 22.22
C GLU A 160 -8.27 12.93 22.68
N TYR A 161 -8.04 13.03 23.99
CA TYR A 161 -6.87 12.48 24.68
C TYR A 161 -7.30 11.25 25.46
N VAL A 162 -6.62 10.16 25.27
CA VAL A 162 -6.81 9.00 26.15
C VAL A 162 -6.03 9.23 27.44
N GLN A 163 -6.76 9.43 28.50
CA GLN A 163 -6.16 9.48 29.83
C GLN A 163 -5.90 8.05 30.29
N VAL A 164 -4.66 7.73 30.55
CA VAL A 164 -4.27 6.50 31.23
C VAL A 164 -3.96 6.88 32.65
N GLU A 165 -4.84 6.50 33.56
CA GLU A 165 -4.55 6.59 34.97
C GLU A 165 -3.40 5.61 35.26
N THR A 166 -2.21 6.14 35.50
CA THR A 166 -1.10 5.36 36.03
C THR A 166 -1.44 5.10 37.49
N HIS A 167 -1.98 3.94 37.79
CA HIS A 167 -2.02 3.44 39.16
C HIS A 167 -0.56 3.25 39.59
N GLY A 168 -0.09 4.17 40.45
CA GLY A 168 1.21 4.12 41.10
C GLY A 168 1.28 3.02 42.15
#